data_02f27ae96f8a2303ad02d7cd2b66de92
#
_entry.id   02f27ae96f8a2303ad02d7cd2b66de92
#
_cell.length_a   1.000
_cell.length_b   1.000
_cell.length_c   1.000
_cell.angle_alpha   90.00
_cell.angle_beta   90.00
_cell.angle_gamma   90.00
#
_symmetry.space_group_name_H-M   'P 1'
#
loop_
_entity.id
_entity.type
_entity.pdbx_description
1 polymer ?
#
loop_
_entity_poly.entity_id
_entity_poly.type
_entity_poly.pdbx_seq_one_letter_code
_entity_poly.pdbx_strand_id
1 'polypeptide(L)'
;MLALGIESSGLHKRIALKMIILVGSSGRRLVGGFMLVAALISMWVMNTSTTLMLLPIGLAVCGVMSETIPDITDKDRSNFDTALLLGIAYAATIGGMSTLIGTAPNIVFSAFMQDTYGVEISMFDW
;
A
#
# COMPACT_ATOMS: atom_id res chain seq x y z
N MET A 1 -17.38 3.23 -0.36
CA MET A 1 -17.93 3.95 -1.54
C MET A 1 -16.89 4.17 -2.62
N LEU A 2 -15.74 4.81 -2.36
CA LEU A 2 -14.68 5.00 -3.36
C LEU A 2 -14.09 3.68 -3.89
N ALA A 3 -13.88 2.67 -3.04
CA ALA A 3 -13.38 1.37 -3.44
C ALA A 3 -14.29 0.65 -4.45
N LEU A 4 -15.61 0.72 -4.25
CA LEU A 4 -16.61 0.15 -5.18
C LEU A 4 -16.65 0.90 -6.52
N GLY A 5 -16.43 2.22 -6.50
CA GLY A 5 -16.33 3.03 -7.72
C GLY A 5 -15.09 2.70 -8.55
N ILE A 6 -13.97 2.42 -7.91
CA ILE A 6 -12.74 1.99 -8.56
C ILE A 6 -12.89 0.57 -9.14
N GLU A 7 -13.58 -0.31 -8.43
CA GLU A 7 -13.83 -1.67 -8.87
C GLU A 7 -14.77 -1.71 -10.08
N SER A 8 -15.85 -0.91 -10.08
CA SER A 8 -16.82 -0.86 -11.17
C SER A 8 -16.30 -0.20 -12.45
N SER A 9 -15.35 0.72 -12.34
CA SER A 9 -14.77 1.44 -13.49
C SER A 9 -13.66 0.66 -14.22
N GLY A 10 -13.22 -0.50 -13.70
CA GLY A 10 -12.10 -1.26 -14.23
C GLY A 10 -10.74 -0.52 -14.17
N LEU A 11 -10.70 0.58 -13.43
CA LEU A 11 -9.51 1.43 -13.28
C LEU A 11 -8.37 0.64 -12.62
N HIS A 12 -8.69 -0.23 -11.65
CA HIS A 12 -7.73 -1.10 -10.98
C HIS A 12 -6.96 -1.99 -11.97
N LYS A 13 -7.62 -2.56 -12.98
CA LYS A 13 -6.96 -3.36 -14.03
C LYS A 13 -6.01 -2.54 -14.89
N ARG A 14 -6.40 -1.31 -15.24
CA ARG A 14 -5.56 -0.40 -16.03
C ARG A 14 -4.34 0.07 -15.26
N ILE A 15 -4.49 0.35 -13.96
CA ILE A 15 -3.38 0.73 -13.09
C ILE A 15 -2.44 -0.47 -12.91
N ALA A 16 -2.97 -1.68 -12.68
CA ALA A 16 -2.18 -2.90 -12.56
C ALA A 16 -1.36 -3.17 -13.83
N LEU A 17 -1.98 -3.07 -15.02
CA LEU A 17 -1.28 -3.24 -16.29
C LEU A 17 -0.20 -2.18 -16.52
N LYS A 18 -0.48 -0.92 -16.21
CA LYS A 18 0.52 0.16 -16.29
C LYS A 18 1.70 -0.09 -15.34
N MET A 19 1.42 -0.54 -14.12
CA MET A 19 2.47 -0.90 -13.17
C MET A 19 3.35 -2.04 -13.68
N ILE A 20 2.76 -3.09 -14.27
CA ILE A 20 3.50 -4.19 -14.88
C ILE A 20 4.37 -3.70 -16.04
N ILE A 21 3.87 -2.80 -16.88
CA ILE A 21 4.62 -2.24 -18.01
C ILE A 21 5.78 -1.36 -17.52
N LEU A 22 5.55 -0.52 -16.50
CA LEU A 22 6.55 0.41 -15.96
C LEU A 22 7.65 -0.29 -15.16
N VAL A 23 7.30 -1.31 -14.39
CA VAL A 23 8.21 -1.99 -13.46
C VAL A 23 8.85 -3.23 -14.08
N GLY A 24 8.28 -3.73 -15.19
CA GLY A 24 8.71 -4.94 -15.87
C GLY A 24 8.12 -6.22 -15.27
N SER A 25 8.37 -7.34 -15.92
CA SER A 25 7.84 -8.66 -15.57
C SER A 25 8.51 -9.33 -14.36
N SER A 26 9.41 -8.63 -13.67
CA SER A 26 10.10 -9.16 -12.48
C SER A 26 9.23 -9.02 -11.24
N GLY A 27 8.77 -10.13 -10.66
CA GLY A 27 7.89 -10.13 -9.49
C GLY A 27 8.44 -9.34 -8.31
N ARG A 28 9.76 -9.39 -8.07
CA ARG A 28 10.42 -8.62 -6.98
C ARG A 28 10.31 -7.11 -7.18
N ARG A 29 10.49 -6.63 -8.41
CA ARG A 29 10.38 -5.21 -8.74
C ARG A 29 8.94 -4.73 -8.60
N LEU A 30 7.99 -5.58 -8.97
CA LEU A 30 6.57 -5.29 -8.86
C LEU A 30 6.14 -5.13 -7.40
N VAL A 31 6.54 -6.07 -6.54
CA VAL A 31 6.31 -5.98 -5.08
C VAL A 31 6.93 -4.70 -4.51
N GLY A 32 8.20 -4.42 -4.83
CA GLY A 32 8.89 -3.21 -4.39
C GLY A 32 8.22 -1.91 -4.85
N GLY A 33 7.73 -1.86 -6.09
CA GLY A 33 6.97 -0.72 -6.62
C GLY A 33 5.67 -0.49 -5.88
N PHE A 34 4.91 -1.55 -5.60
CA PHE A 34 3.69 -1.46 -4.80
C PHE A 34 3.95 -1.03 -3.36
N MET A 35 5.02 -1.55 -2.74
CA MET A 35 5.43 -1.14 -1.40
C MET A 35 5.76 0.34 -1.35
N LEU A 36 6.52 0.85 -2.33
CA LEU A 36 6.88 2.26 -2.39
C LEU A 36 5.65 3.16 -2.55
N VAL A 37 4.74 2.81 -3.46
CA VAL A 37 3.49 3.54 -3.65
C VAL A 37 2.62 3.49 -2.39
N ALA A 38 2.50 2.34 -1.75
CA ALA A 38 1.75 2.19 -0.51
C ALA A 38 2.32 3.06 0.61
N ALA A 39 3.65 3.08 0.78
CA ALA A 39 4.31 3.93 1.77
C ALA A 39 4.06 5.41 1.52
N LEU A 40 4.26 5.88 0.28
CA LEU A 40 4.05 7.29 -0.08
C LEU A 40 2.61 7.75 0.11
N ILE A 41 1.62 6.95 -0.29
CA ILE A 41 0.20 7.28 -0.09
C ILE A 41 -0.14 7.30 1.40
N SER A 42 0.38 6.34 2.17
CA SER A 42 0.11 6.22 3.60
C SER A 42 0.72 7.34 4.45
N MET A 43 1.68 8.08 3.92
CA MET A 43 2.19 9.30 4.58
C MET A 43 1.11 10.38 4.71
N TRP A 44 0.15 10.41 3.80
CA TRP A 44 -0.91 11.43 3.72
C TRP A 44 -2.30 10.89 4.03
N VAL A 45 -2.49 9.60 3.86
CA VAL A 45 -3.78 8.91 4.02
C VAL A 45 -3.61 7.81 5.05
N MET A 46 -4.59 7.62 5.93
CA MET A 46 -4.55 6.58 6.97
C MET A 46 -4.23 5.20 6.40
N ASN A 47 -3.42 4.42 7.11
CA ASN A 47 -2.95 3.08 6.71
C ASN A 47 -4.08 2.16 6.21
N THR A 48 -5.20 2.12 6.94
CA THR A 48 -6.36 1.29 6.61
C THR A 48 -6.95 1.69 5.26
N SER A 49 -7.12 2.99 5.01
CA SER A 49 -7.65 3.51 3.75
C SER A 49 -6.71 3.22 2.59
N THR A 50 -5.40 3.39 2.79
CA THR A 50 -4.38 3.06 1.79
C THR A 50 -4.41 1.58 1.44
N THR A 51 -4.44 0.71 2.45
CA THR A 51 -4.47 -0.74 2.25
C THR A 51 -5.74 -1.18 1.53
N LEU A 52 -6.91 -0.69 1.95
CA LEU A 52 -8.19 -1.00 1.31
C LEU A 52 -8.27 -0.51 -0.13
N MET A 53 -7.65 0.63 -0.44
CA MET A 53 -7.60 1.16 -1.81
C MET A 53 -6.67 0.35 -2.71
N LEU A 54 -5.52 -0.10 -2.18
CA LEU A 54 -4.55 -0.85 -2.95
C LEU A 54 -4.86 -2.35 -3.04
N LEU A 55 -5.67 -2.89 -2.13
CA LEU A 55 -6.03 -4.31 -2.10
C LEU A 55 -6.66 -4.81 -3.41
N PRO A 56 -7.69 -4.17 -3.99
CA PRO A 56 -8.25 -4.60 -5.27
C PRO A 56 -7.24 -4.57 -6.42
N ILE A 57 -6.34 -3.57 -6.39
CA ILE A 57 -5.29 -3.43 -7.39
C ILE A 57 -4.27 -4.58 -7.25
N GLY A 58 -3.85 -4.87 -6.02
CA GLY A 58 -2.95 -5.99 -5.70
C GLY A 58 -3.53 -7.34 -6.15
N LEU A 59 -4.79 -7.60 -5.84
CA LEU A 59 -5.49 -8.82 -6.26
C LEU A 59 -5.60 -8.93 -7.79
N ALA A 60 -5.85 -7.82 -8.49
CA ALA A 60 -5.88 -7.80 -9.94
C ALA A 60 -4.50 -8.14 -10.55
N VAL A 61 -3.42 -7.65 -9.94
CA VAL A 61 -2.05 -7.99 -10.35
C VAL A 61 -1.75 -9.47 -10.13
N CYS A 62 -2.12 -10.02 -8.98
CA CYS A 62 -2.00 -11.45 -8.70
C CYS A 62 -2.73 -12.30 -9.75
N GLY A 63 -3.95 -11.89 -10.14
CA GLY A 63 -4.73 -12.54 -11.20
C GLY A 63 -4.02 -12.54 -12.56
N VAL A 64 -3.56 -11.36 -12.99
CA VAL A 64 -2.86 -11.19 -14.28
C VAL A 64 -1.55 -11.98 -14.32
N MET A 65 -0.76 -11.96 -13.24
CA MET A 65 0.47 -12.76 -13.17
C MET A 65 0.20 -14.25 -13.27
N SER A 66 -0.89 -14.71 -12.69
CA SER A 66 -1.36 -16.09 -12.78
C SER A 66 -1.73 -16.54 -14.20
N GLU A 67 -2.31 -15.64 -14.99
CA GLU A 67 -2.72 -15.92 -16.37
C GLU A 67 -1.55 -15.82 -17.36
N THR A 68 -0.58 -14.95 -17.08
CA THR A 68 0.50 -14.63 -18.01
C THR A 68 1.65 -15.64 -17.99
N ILE A 69 1.84 -16.36 -16.88
CA ILE A 69 2.94 -17.32 -16.72
C ILE A 69 2.36 -18.72 -16.42
N PRO A 70 2.12 -19.54 -17.46
CA PRO A 70 1.45 -20.85 -17.29
C PRO A 70 2.28 -21.90 -16.53
N ASP A 71 3.60 -21.73 -16.42
CA ASP A 71 4.53 -22.69 -15.80
C ASP A 71 4.90 -22.35 -14.35
N ILE A 72 4.22 -21.40 -13.70
CA ILE A 72 4.46 -21.11 -12.28
C ILE A 72 3.89 -22.24 -11.41
N THR A 73 4.73 -22.79 -10.55
CA THR A 73 4.31 -23.73 -9.50
C THR A 73 3.31 -23.04 -8.57
N ASP A 74 2.25 -23.74 -8.15
CA ASP A 74 1.22 -23.22 -7.23
C ASP A 74 1.83 -22.60 -5.95
N LYS A 75 2.96 -23.15 -5.51
CA LYS A 75 3.71 -22.64 -4.35
C LYS A 75 4.35 -21.27 -4.62
N ASP A 76 4.93 -21.07 -5.80
CA ASP A 76 5.57 -19.80 -6.16
C ASP A 76 4.54 -18.70 -6.37
N ARG A 77 3.39 -19.06 -6.94
CA ARG A 77 2.24 -18.19 -7.07
C ARG A 77 1.72 -17.73 -5.71
N SER A 78 1.48 -18.66 -4.80
CA SER A 78 1.03 -18.36 -3.44
C SER A 78 2.02 -17.51 -2.67
N ASN A 79 3.32 -17.75 -2.85
CA ASN A 79 4.39 -16.93 -2.25
C ASN A 79 4.40 -15.51 -2.80
N PHE A 80 4.19 -15.33 -4.11
CA PHE A 80 4.11 -14.01 -4.74
C PHE A 80 2.90 -13.22 -4.23
N ASP A 81 1.72 -13.83 -4.22
CA ASP A 81 0.48 -13.22 -3.76
C ASP A 81 0.61 -12.78 -2.30
N THR A 82 1.15 -13.65 -1.46
CA THR A 82 1.42 -13.35 -0.04
C THR A 82 2.42 -12.21 0.11
N ALA A 83 3.53 -12.24 -0.63
CA ALA A 83 4.56 -11.21 -0.57
C ALA A 83 4.02 -9.85 -1.02
N LEU A 84 3.19 -9.81 -2.06
CA LEU A 84 2.60 -8.58 -2.56
C LEU A 84 1.62 -7.97 -1.56
N LEU A 85 0.69 -8.77 -1.04
CA LEU A 85 -0.34 -8.29 -0.12
C LEU A 85 0.24 -7.89 1.23
N LEU A 86 1.14 -8.70 1.80
CA LEU A 86 1.86 -8.34 3.03
C LEU A 86 2.78 -7.15 2.82
N GLY A 87 3.44 -7.07 1.67
CA GLY A 87 4.30 -5.93 1.32
C GLY A 87 3.53 -4.61 1.31
N ILE A 88 2.34 -4.58 0.71
CA ILE A 88 1.46 -3.41 0.73
C ILE A 88 1.08 -3.04 2.17
N ALA A 89 0.67 -4.00 2.98
CA ALA A 89 0.23 -3.76 4.36
C ALA A 89 1.37 -3.21 5.25
N TYR A 90 2.55 -3.83 5.20
CA TYR A 90 3.71 -3.35 5.95
C TYR A 90 4.21 -2.00 5.46
N ALA A 91 4.27 -1.79 4.16
CA ALA A 91 4.69 -0.52 3.59
C ALA A 91 3.73 0.62 3.94
N ALA A 92 2.42 0.38 3.93
CA ALA A 92 1.44 1.33 4.40
C ALA A 92 1.62 1.68 5.88
N THR A 93 1.91 0.69 6.72
CA THR A 93 2.15 0.91 8.15
C THR A 93 3.41 1.74 8.38
N ILE A 94 4.52 1.40 7.73
CA ILE A 94 5.79 2.13 7.83
C ILE A 94 5.62 3.56 7.31
N GLY A 95 4.97 3.73 6.16
CA GLY A 95 4.68 5.05 5.58
C GLY A 95 3.82 5.92 6.52
N GLY A 96 2.80 5.33 7.13
CA GLY A 96 1.94 6.06 8.08
C GLY A 96 2.65 6.51 9.36
N MET A 97 3.64 5.74 9.84
CA MET A 97 4.45 6.14 10.99
C MET A 97 5.42 7.28 10.69
N SER A 98 5.77 7.49 9.43
CA SER A 98 6.77 8.49 9.04
C SER A 98 6.26 9.93 9.06
N THR A 99 4.96 10.16 9.19
CA THR A 99 4.37 11.50 9.31
C THR A 99 3.39 11.59 10.47
N LEU A 100 3.24 12.79 11.02
CA LEU A 100 2.34 13.03 12.14
C LEU A 100 0.88 12.65 11.83
N ILE A 101 0.42 12.91 10.61
CA ILE A 101 -0.98 12.70 10.18
C ILE A 101 -1.22 11.32 9.55
N GLY A 102 -0.18 10.53 9.28
CA GLY A 102 -0.30 9.27 8.58
C GLY A 102 -1.03 8.19 9.37
N THR A 103 -1.04 8.27 10.70
CA THR A 103 -1.78 7.32 11.55
C THR A 103 -2.31 7.97 12.82
N ALA A 104 -3.47 7.51 13.28
CA ALA A 104 -4.13 8.05 14.47
C ALA A 104 -3.27 8.02 15.76
N PRO A 105 -2.49 6.96 16.06
CA PRO A 105 -1.59 6.94 17.20
C PRO A 105 -0.60 8.10 17.26
N ASN A 106 -0.09 8.56 16.12
CA ASN A 106 0.86 9.68 16.07
C ASN A 106 0.20 10.98 16.54
N ILE A 107 -1.04 11.22 16.09
CA ILE A 107 -1.82 12.40 16.50
C ILE A 107 -2.13 12.36 18.00
N VAL A 108 -2.53 11.18 18.51
CA VAL A 108 -2.81 10.98 19.94
C VAL A 108 -1.54 11.21 20.76
N PHE A 109 -0.40 10.73 20.31
CA PHE A 109 0.88 10.95 20.98
C PHE A 109 1.26 12.44 21.02
N SER A 110 1.11 13.14 19.89
CA SER A 110 1.37 14.58 19.83
C SER A 110 0.46 15.37 20.79
N ALA A 111 -0.84 15.06 20.82
CA ALA A 111 -1.78 15.68 21.74
C ALA A 111 -1.42 15.39 23.21
N PHE A 112 -1.05 14.16 23.54
CA PHE A 112 -0.60 13.79 24.88
C PHE A 112 0.65 14.56 25.31
N MET A 113 1.61 14.74 24.42
CA MET A 113 2.83 15.51 24.69
C MET A 113 2.52 16.98 24.94
N GLN A 114 1.58 17.54 24.19
CA GLN A 114 1.14 18.93 24.40
C GLN A 114 0.41 19.10 25.72
N ASP A 115 -0.53 18.21 26.04
CA ASP A 115 -1.36 18.32 27.27
C ASP A 115 -0.55 18.04 28.55
N THR A 116 0.42 17.11 28.50
CA THR A 116 1.14 16.67 29.70
C THR A 116 2.43 17.43 29.92
N TYR A 117 3.15 17.73 28.85
CA TYR A 117 4.48 18.34 28.93
C TYR A 117 4.56 19.76 28.33
N GLY A 118 3.47 20.25 27.72
CA GLY A 118 3.46 21.56 27.05
C GLY A 118 4.33 21.64 25.82
N VAL A 119 4.69 20.48 25.24
CA VAL A 119 5.53 20.38 24.04
C VAL A 119 4.65 20.23 22.81
N GLU A 120 4.65 21.24 21.95
CA GLU A 120 4.01 21.16 20.64
C GLU A 120 4.94 20.47 19.65
N ILE A 121 4.49 19.32 19.13
CA ILE A 121 5.20 18.59 18.06
C ILE A 121 4.57 19.02 16.75
N SER A 122 5.28 19.81 15.95
CA SER A 122 4.81 20.21 14.64
C SER A 122 5.04 19.08 13.62
N MET A 123 4.39 19.19 12.46
CA MET A 123 4.54 18.23 11.36
C MET A 123 5.99 18.14 10.84
N PHE A 124 6.79 19.18 11.05
CA PHE A 124 8.20 19.24 10.65
C PHE A 124 9.16 18.74 11.73
N ASP A 125 8.71 18.65 12.98
CA ASP A 125 9.50 18.17 14.12
C ASP A 125 9.37 16.65 14.30
N TRP A 126 8.35 16.04 13.68
CA TRP A 126 8.09 14.60 13.71
C TRP A 126 9.14 13.84 12.91
#